data_2c3d446ae89817643d52cac129e68e58
#
_entry.id   2c3d446ae89817643d52cac129e68e58
#
_cell.length_a   1.000
_cell.length_b   1.000
_cell.length_c   1.000
_cell.angle_alpha   90.00
_cell.angle_beta   90.00
_cell.angle_gamma   90.00
#
_symmetry.space_group_name_H-M   'P 1'
#
loop_
_entity.id
_entity.type
_entity.pdbx_description
1 polymer ?
#
loop_
_entity_poly.entity_id
_entity_poly.type
_entity_poly.pdbx_seq_one_letter_code
_entity_poly.pdbx_strand_id
1 'polypeptide(L)'
;MNASSADLPRLFDRALLRDRQSRAARQGAEAFLLDRVAEDMAERQQVVLREFNDGIDLGTPGDQVRAALTRNVRQLRAAALPVSDTEPLALASASLDLVVSALALQFVNDLPGVLAQIRRALKPDGLFLAAMIGGETLTELRQSFAAAEAEVEGGVSPRVAPFADLRDLGGLLQRAGFALPVTDVDRTVVRYDNAFALMQDLRRMGATNVLNERRRTPSRRATFVRMAQVYAERFADPDGRIRATFDIVWMSGWAPHDSQQKPLKPGSAKMSLADAVKKAGEPK
;
A
#
# COMPACT_ATOMS: atom_id res chain seq x y z
N MET A 1 29.86 1.33 -6.27
CA MET A 1 29.68 -0.13 -6.26
C MET A 1 28.18 -0.36 -6.52
N ASN A 2 27.83 -0.72 -7.75
CA ASN A 2 26.44 -1.09 -8.10
C ASN A 2 26.21 -2.51 -7.61
N ALA A 3 25.46 -2.67 -6.51
CA ALA A 3 24.91 -3.98 -6.16
C ALA A 3 24.05 -4.45 -7.35
N SER A 4 24.38 -5.58 -7.91
CA SER A 4 23.57 -6.22 -8.95
C SER A 4 22.19 -6.50 -8.38
N SER A 5 21.13 -6.25 -9.13
CA SER A 5 19.74 -6.55 -8.72
C SER A 5 19.49 -8.05 -8.40
N ALA A 6 20.47 -8.90 -8.66
CA ALA A 6 20.45 -10.33 -8.31
C ALA A 6 20.70 -10.63 -6.83
N ASP A 7 21.21 -9.67 -6.03
CA ASP A 7 21.60 -9.85 -4.62
C ASP A 7 20.58 -9.31 -3.61
N LEU A 8 19.46 -8.72 -4.07
CA LEU A 8 18.42 -8.27 -3.14
C LEU A 8 17.65 -9.47 -2.57
N PRO A 9 17.48 -9.56 -1.24
CA PRO A 9 16.71 -10.63 -0.63
C PRO A 9 15.26 -10.55 -1.12
N ARG A 10 14.81 -11.60 -1.80
CA ARG A 10 13.43 -11.72 -2.27
C ARG A 10 12.52 -12.10 -1.11
N LEU A 11 11.82 -11.11 -0.56
CA LEU A 11 10.90 -11.33 0.56
C LEU A 11 9.65 -12.08 0.11
N PHE A 12 9.10 -11.74 -1.05
CA PHE A 12 7.82 -12.24 -1.54
C PHE A 12 7.97 -13.19 -2.75
N ASP A 13 7.22 -14.29 -2.71
CA ASP A 13 6.99 -15.22 -3.83
C ASP A 13 5.86 -14.65 -4.71
N ARG A 14 6.23 -13.88 -5.72
CA ARG A 14 5.28 -13.16 -6.57
C ARG A 14 4.50 -14.07 -7.53
N ALA A 15 5.07 -15.22 -7.89
CA ALA A 15 4.36 -16.23 -8.67
C ALA A 15 3.21 -16.82 -7.84
N LEU A 16 3.49 -17.18 -6.59
CA LEU A 16 2.47 -17.67 -5.66
C LEU A 16 1.39 -16.62 -5.39
N LEU A 17 1.78 -15.34 -5.25
CA LEU A 17 0.82 -14.24 -5.08
C LEU A 17 -0.17 -14.21 -6.25
N ARG A 18 0.33 -14.22 -7.48
CA ARG A 18 -0.51 -14.21 -8.70
C ARG A 18 -1.46 -15.40 -8.76
N ASP A 19 -0.98 -16.60 -8.41
CA ASP A 19 -1.81 -17.80 -8.37
C ASP A 19 -2.93 -17.69 -7.31
N ARG A 20 -2.64 -17.11 -6.14
CA ARG A 20 -3.63 -16.89 -5.09
C ARG A 20 -4.66 -15.85 -5.46
N GLN A 21 -4.24 -14.72 -6.03
CA GLN A 21 -5.15 -13.69 -6.54
C GLN A 21 -6.04 -14.22 -7.66
N SER A 22 -5.49 -14.99 -8.61
CA SER A 22 -6.26 -15.64 -9.67
C SER A 22 -7.29 -16.63 -9.12
N ARG A 23 -6.92 -17.38 -8.06
CA ARG A 23 -7.87 -18.28 -7.38
C ARG A 23 -8.98 -17.51 -6.66
N ALA A 24 -8.62 -16.46 -5.92
CA ALA A 24 -9.58 -15.61 -5.24
C ALA A 24 -10.59 -15.01 -6.22
N ALA A 25 -10.12 -14.48 -7.34
CA ALA A 25 -10.99 -13.93 -8.38
C ALA A 25 -12.00 -14.95 -8.92
N ARG A 26 -11.59 -16.22 -9.12
CA ARG A 26 -12.49 -17.29 -9.58
C ARG A 26 -13.51 -17.75 -8.53
N GLN A 27 -13.22 -17.56 -7.24
CA GLN A 27 -14.06 -18.02 -6.12
C GLN A 27 -14.96 -16.93 -5.53
N GLY A 28 -15.01 -15.76 -6.13
CA GLY A 28 -15.66 -14.58 -5.60
C GLY A 28 -14.78 -13.85 -4.61
N ALA A 29 -13.96 -12.94 -5.15
CA ALA A 29 -13.02 -12.14 -4.36
C ALA A 29 -13.75 -11.32 -3.29
N GLU A 30 -13.11 -11.17 -2.13
CA GLU A 30 -13.53 -10.18 -1.13
C GLU A 30 -12.88 -8.85 -1.48
N ALA A 31 -13.70 -7.83 -1.70
CA ALA A 31 -13.25 -6.56 -2.25
C ALA A 31 -13.45 -5.36 -1.33
N PHE A 32 -14.09 -5.50 -0.15
CA PHE A 32 -14.48 -4.36 0.69
C PHE A 32 -13.33 -3.38 0.99
N LEU A 33 -12.11 -3.91 1.19
CA LEU A 33 -10.95 -3.07 1.46
C LEU A 33 -10.49 -2.32 0.19
N LEU A 34 -10.55 -3.00 -0.95
CA LEU A 34 -10.22 -2.39 -2.24
C LEU A 34 -11.28 -1.38 -2.68
N ASP A 35 -12.56 -1.66 -2.44
CA ASP A 35 -13.68 -0.75 -2.73
C ASP A 35 -13.50 0.54 -1.94
N ARG A 36 -13.26 0.46 -0.63
CA ARG A 36 -12.95 1.61 0.22
C ARG A 36 -11.74 2.40 -0.29
N VAL A 37 -10.64 1.71 -0.59
CA VAL A 37 -9.43 2.37 -1.12
C VAL A 37 -9.70 3.05 -2.46
N ALA A 38 -10.53 2.46 -3.32
CA ALA A 38 -10.88 3.06 -4.61
C ALA A 38 -11.73 4.33 -4.44
N GLU A 39 -12.68 4.34 -3.50
CA GLU A 39 -13.48 5.52 -3.13
C GLU A 39 -12.58 6.64 -2.57
N ASP A 40 -11.75 6.34 -1.58
CA ASP A 40 -10.84 7.31 -0.97
C ASP A 40 -9.82 7.84 -2.01
N MET A 41 -9.35 7.00 -2.94
CA MET A 41 -8.46 7.40 -4.04
C MET A 41 -9.14 8.37 -4.99
N ALA A 42 -10.41 8.14 -5.31
CA ALA A 42 -11.20 9.04 -6.15
C ALA A 42 -11.41 10.40 -5.47
N GLU A 43 -11.69 10.42 -4.16
CA GLU A 43 -11.79 11.67 -3.40
C GLU A 43 -10.48 12.46 -3.41
N ARG A 44 -9.35 11.78 -3.13
CA ARG A 44 -8.01 12.40 -3.16
C ARG A 44 -7.66 12.95 -4.54
N GLN A 45 -8.03 12.24 -5.60
CA GLN A 45 -7.79 12.67 -6.97
C GLN A 45 -8.67 13.86 -7.36
N GLN A 46 -9.92 13.94 -6.88
CA GLN A 46 -10.84 15.06 -7.16
C GLN A 46 -10.38 16.39 -6.60
N VAL A 47 -9.60 16.39 -5.52
CA VAL A 47 -8.99 17.60 -4.94
C VAL A 47 -7.92 18.19 -5.87
N VAL A 48 -7.36 17.35 -6.75
CA VAL A 48 -6.38 17.77 -7.75
C VAL A 48 -7.12 18.44 -8.91
N LEU A 49 -7.03 19.76 -9.00
CA LEU A 49 -7.68 20.57 -10.05
C LEU A 49 -6.94 20.41 -11.39
N ARG A 50 -6.87 19.20 -11.90
CA ARG A 50 -6.16 18.86 -13.13
C ARG A 50 -6.83 17.72 -13.86
N GLU A 51 -6.83 17.77 -15.20
CA GLU A 51 -7.24 16.67 -16.05
C GLU A 51 -6.02 15.80 -16.42
N PHE A 52 -6.23 14.49 -16.44
CA PHE A 52 -5.24 13.49 -16.83
C PHE A 52 -5.71 12.79 -18.11
N ASN A 53 -4.88 12.81 -19.15
CA ASN A 53 -5.22 12.18 -20.43
C ASN A 53 -4.81 10.71 -20.49
N ASP A 54 -3.57 10.41 -20.06
CA ASP A 54 -2.97 9.08 -20.13
C ASP A 54 -2.59 8.58 -18.75
N GLY A 55 -3.41 7.73 -18.17
CA GLY A 55 -3.18 7.12 -16.85
C GLY A 55 -2.96 5.61 -16.92
N ILE A 56 -2.27 5.08 -15.92
CA ILE A 56 -2.12 3.65 -15.69
C ILE A 56 -2.50 3.32 -14.24
N ASP A 57 -3.31 2.26 -14.11
CA ASP A 57 -3.57 1.56 -12.85
C ASP A 57 -2.61 0.36 -12.78
N LEU A 58 -1.59 0.47 -11.92
CA LEU A 58 -0.46 -0.44 -11.84
C LEU A 58 -0.67 -1.51 -10.77
N GLY A 59 -0.98 -2.72 -11.19
CA GLY A 59 -0.99 -3.91 -10.35
C GLY A 59 -2.20 -4.05 -9.42
N THR A 60 -3.15 -3.14 -9.41
CA THR A 60 -4.36 -3.23 -8.59
C THR A 60 -5.12 -4.54 -8.86
N PRO A 61 -5.47 -5.32 -7.83
CA PRO A 61 -6.16 -6.60 -7.99
C PRO A 61 -7.67 -6.37 -8.24
N GLY A 62 -8.06 -6.00 -9.44
CA GLY A 62 -9.46 -5.73 -9.80
C GLY A 62 -9.62 -4.51 -10.68
N ASP A 63 -10.84 -4.01 -10.80
CA ASP A 63 -11.18 -2.85 -11.64
C ASP A 63 -11.77 -1.66 -10.86
N GLN A 64 -11.90 -1.77 -9.54
CA GLN A 64 -12.54 -0.78 -8.67
C GLN A 64 -11.92 0.61 -8.82
N VAL A 65 -10.58 0.70 -8.84
CA VAL A 65 -9.89 1.99 -9.02
C VAL A 65 -10.20 2.59 -10.38
N ARG A 66 -10.21 1.78 -11.45
CA ARG A 66 -10.52 2.26 -12.79
C ARG A 66 -11.99 2.66 -12.93
N ALA A 67 -12.87 1.97 -12.22
CA ALA A 67 -14.30 2.32 -12.19
C ALA A 67 -14.55 3.61 -11.38
N ALA A 68 -13.81 3.84 -10.30
CA ALA A 68 -13.96 5.02 -9.46
C ALA A 68 -13.32 6.28 -10.06
N LEU A 69 -12.18 6.17 -10.73
CA LEU A 69 -11.41 7.29 -11.30
C LEU A 69 -11.88 7.67 -12.71
N THR A 70 -13.19 7.84 -12.91
CA THR A 70 -13.77 8.25 -14.21
C THR A 70 -13.81 9.76 -14.41
N ARG A 71 -13.74 10.54 -13.34
CA ARG A 71 -13.71 12.00 -13.40
C ARG A 71 -12.27 12.47 -13.55
N ASN A 72 -12.05 13.47 -14.40
CA ASN A 72 -10.74 14.10 -14.67
C ASN A 72 -9.66 13.13 -15.20
N VAL A 73 -9.99 11.88 -15.51
CA VAL A 73 -9.08 10.91 -16.13
C VAL A 73 -9.72 10.42 -17.43
N ARG A 74 -9.15 10.82 -18.57
CA ARG A 74 -9.69 10.49 -19.89
C ARG A 74 -9.48 9.03 -20.23
N GLN A 75 -8.31 8.49 -19.92
CA GLN A 75 -7.92 7.10 -20.18
C GLN A 75 -7.14 6.54 -19.00
N LEU A 76 -7.66 5.51 -18.35
CA LEU A 76 -6.97 4.79 -17.28
C LEU A 76 -6.86 3.30 -17.66
N ARG A 77 -5.67 2.86 -18.07
CA ARG A 77 -5.41 1.50 -18.50
C ARG A 77 -4.83 0.67 -17.35
N ALA A 78 -5.17 -0.61 -17.29
CA ALA A 78 -4.53 -1.54 -16.37
C ALA A 78 -3.13 -1.92 -16.87
N ALA A 79 -2.16 -1.98 -15.96
CA ALA A 79 -0.85 -2.55 -16.19
C ALA A 79 -0.48 -3.49 -15.04
N ALA A 80 0.04 -4.66 -15.38
CA ALA A 80 0.48 -5.62 -14.37
C ALA A 80 1.86 -5.23 -13.81
N LEU A 81 2.08 -5.53 -12.55
CA LEU A 81 3.42 -5.59 -11.99
C LEU A 81 4.11 -6.88 -12.46
N PRO A 82 5.36 -6.84 -12.93
CA PRO A 82 6.11 -8.02 -13.33
C PRO A 82 6.20 -9.04 -12.19
N VAL A 83 6.22 -10.33 -12.51
CA VAL A 83 6.44 -11.39 -11.51
C VAL A 83 7.92 -11.49 -11.15
N SER A 84 8.78 -11.27 -12.10
CA SER A 84 10.24 -11.23 -11.90
C SER A 84 10.67 -9.83 -11.45
N ASP A 85 11.47 -9.76 -10.39
CA ASP A 85 12.03 -8.50 -9.91
C ASP A 85 13.11 -7.91 -10.86
N THR A 86 13.61 -8.72 -11.79
CA THR A 86 14.57 -8.30 -12.82
C THR A 86 13.91 -7.79 -14.09
N GLU A 87 12.60 -8.00 -14.24
CA GLU A 87 11.84 -7.52 -15.38
C GLU A 87 11.40 -6.07 -15.14
N PRO A 88 11.76 -5.14 -16.04
CA PRO A 88 11.35 -3.75 -15.90
C PRO A 88 9.84 -3.59 -16.14
N LEU A 89 9.28 -2.52 -15.58
CA LEU A 89 7.93 -2.10 -15.93
C LEU A 89 7.88 -1.75 -17.43
N ALA A 90 6.88 -2.28 -18.13
CA ALA A 90 6.64 -1.99 -19.55
C ALA A 90 6.05 -0.57 -19.73
N LEU A 91 6.72 0.44 -19.19
CA LEU A 91 6.31 1.84 -19.23
C LEU A 91 7.33 2.67 -19.99
N ALA A 92 6.89 3.37 -21.04
CA ALA A 92 7.72 4.31 -21.76
C ALA A 92 8.04 5.54 -20.91
N SER A 93 9.23 6.12 -21.06
CA SER A 93 9.64 7.32 -20.34
C SER A 93 8.79 8.52 -20.74
N ALA A 94 8.43 9.38 -19.77
CA ALA A 94 7.69 10.62 -19.96
C ALA A 94 6.43 10.47 -20.84
N SER A 95 5.68 9.38 -20.64
CA SER A 95 4.51 9.04 -21.46
C SER A 95 3.18 9.17 -20.71
N LEU A 96 3.20 9.23 -19.39
CA LEU A 96 2.02 9.15 -18.54
C LEU A 96 1.79 10.46 -17.77
N ASP A 97 0.53 10.85 -17.65
CA ASP A 97 0.12 11.98 -16.82
C ASP A 97 -0.20 11.52 -15.38
N LEU A 98 -0.65 10.26 -15.25
CA LEU A 98 -1.09 9.68 -13.98
C LEU A 98 -0.62 8.23 -13.86
N VAL A 99 -0.09 7.87 -12.71
CA VAL A 99 0.08 6.46 -12.29
C VAL A 99 -0.60 6.27 -10.95
N VAL A 100 -1.56 5.34 -10.90
CA VAL A 100 -2.21 4.94 -9.66
C VAL A 100 -1.90 3.47 -9.34
N SER A 101 -1.96 3.11 -8.06
CA SER A 101 -1.81 1.71 -7.62
C SER A 101 -2.53 1.52 -6.29
N ALA A 102 -3.37 0.51 -6.18
CA ALA A 102 -4.06 0.18 -4.94
C ALA A 102 -3.77 -1.26 -4.50
N LEU A 103 -3.36 -1.42 -3.25
CA LEU A 103 -3.15 -2.70 -2.56
C LEU A 103 -2.26 -3.70 -3.33
N ALA A 104 -1.26 -3.19 -4.06
CA ALA A 104 -0.37 -4.01 -4.88
C ALA A 104 1.12 -3.84 -4.53
N LEU A 105 1.55 -2.61 -4.23
CA LEU A 105 2.98 -2.30 -4.06
C LEU A 105 3.61 -2.92 -2.81
N GLN A 106 2.84 -3.27 -1.79
CA GLN A 106 3.32 -3.96 -0.58
C GLN A 106 3.95 -5.34 -0.85
N PHE A 107 3.72 -5.91 -2.03
CA PHE A 107 4.27 -7.21 -2.42
C PHE A 107 5.46 -7.11 -3.39
N VAL A 108 5.98 -5.91 -3.60
CA VAL A 108 7.14 -5.69 -4.48
C VAL A 108 8.43 -5.87 -3.70
N ASN A 109 9.36 -6.69 -4.21
CA ASN A 109 10.65 -6.93 -3.56
C ASN A 109 11.63 -5.75 -3.75
N ASP A 110 11.60 -5.08 -4.92
CA ASP A 110 12.38 -3.87 -5.22
C ASP A 110 11.45 -2.65 -5.37
N LEU A 111 10.85 -2.21 -4.26
CA LEU A 111 10.00 -1.03 -4.27
C LEU A 111 10.75 0.24 -4.69
N PRO A 112 12.00 0.52 -4.26
CA PRO A 112 12.78 1.65 -4.76
C PRO A 112 12.93 1.66 -6.28
N GLY A 113 13.26 0.52 -6.88
CA GLY A 113 13.40 0.39 -8.34
C GLY A 113 12.07 0.60 -9.08
N VAL A 114 10.97 0.10 -8.54
CA VAL A 114 9.63 0.33 -9.11
C VAL A 114 9.24 1.81 -9.03
N LEU A 115 9.47 2.48 -7.90
CA LEU A 115 9.18 3.92 -7.76
C LEU A 115 10.01 4.78 -8.72
N ALA A 116 11.30 4.45 -8.91
CA ALA A 116 12.15 5.14 -9.88
C ALA A 116 11.65 4.95 -11.33
N GLN A 117 11.17 3.76 -11.68
CA GLN A 117 10.59 3.48 -13.01
C GLN A 117 9.26 4.21 -13.20
N ILE A 118 8.39 4.27 -12.20
CA ILE A 118 7.16 5.06 -12.22
C ILE A 118 7.50 6.54 -12.44
N ARG A 119 8.46 7.07 -11.65
CA ARG A 119 8.89 8.46 -11.79
C ARG A 119 9.40 8.77 -13.19
N ARG A 120 10.17 7.87 -13.81
CA ARG A 120 10.66 8.02 -15.18
C ARG A 120 9.54 7.99 -16.22
N ALA A 121 8.51 7.20 -16.01
CA ALA A 121 7.37 7.07 -16.91
C ALA A 121 6.44 8.29 -16.90
N LEU A 122 6.40 9.02 -15.79
CA LEU A 122 5.60 10.22 -15.68
C LEU A 122 6.19 11.37 -16.49
N LYS A 123 5.32 12.06 -17.24
CA LYS A 123 5.61 13.36 -17.87
C LYS A 123 5.97 14.40 -16.79
N PRO A 124 6.68 15.47 -17.12
CA PRO A 124 6.84 16.59 -16.18
C PRO A 124 5.50 17.01 -15.62
N ASP A 125 5.42 17.19 -14.29
CA ASP A 125 4.19 17.52 -13.57
C ASP A 125 3.11 16.42 -13.64
N GLY A 126 3.47 15.16 -13.93
CA GLY A 126 2.59 14.01 -13.80
C GLY A 126 2.48 13.54 -12.34
N LEU A 127 1.35 12.96 -12.00
CA LEU A 127 1.00 12.53 -10.63
C LEU A 127 1.20 11.04 -10.44
N PHE A 128 1.84 10.66 -9.34
CA PHE A 128 1.78 9.33 -8.74
C PHE A 128 0.88 9.36 -7.50
N LEU A 129 -0.09 8.46 -7.42
CA LEU A 129 -0.99 8.29 -6.27
C LEU A 129 -1.17 6.80 -5.98
N ALA A 130 -0.80 6.35 -4.80
CA ALA A 130 -0.91 4.94 -4.43
C ALA A 130 -1.39 4.75 -3.00
N ALA A 131 -2.03 3.61 -2.79
CA ALA A 131 -2.39 3.08 -1.48
C ALA A 131 -1.82 1.67 -1.34
N MET A 132 -1.16 1.39 -0.23
CA MET A 132 -0.64 0.05 0.07
C MET A 132 -0.86 -0.31 1.53
N ILE A 133 -0.88 -1.60 1.82
CA ILE A 133 -0.89 -2.09 3.20
C ILE A 133 0.46 -1.77 3.85
N GLY A 134 0.42 -1.22 5.06
CA GLY A 134 1.62 -0.83 5.80
C GLY A 134 1.46 -0.97 7.32
N GLY A 135 2.41 -0.45 8.04
CA GLY A 135 2.36 -0.24 9.49
C GLY A 135 2.02 -1.47 10.32
N GLU A 136 1.05 -1.29 11.19
CA GLU A 136 0.61 -2.28 12.18
C GLU A 136 -0.48 -3.24 11.65
N THR A 137 -0.65 -3.33 10.33
CA THR A 137 -1.65 -4.23 9.73
C THR A 137 -1.50 -5.66 10.24
N LEU A 138 -2.65 -6.24 10.67
CA LEU A 138 -2.75 -7.61 11.20
C LEU A 138 -1.80 -7.91 12.36
N THR A 139 -1.46 -6.88 13.18
CA THR A 139 -0.59 -7.06 14.34
C THR A 139 -1.20 -8.07 15.33
N GLU A 140 -2.53 -8.10 15.47
CA GLU A 140 -3.27 -9.03 16.33
C GLU A 140 -3.08 -10.49 15.85
N LEU A 141 -3.22 -10.71 14.55
CA LEU A 141 -3.02 -12.04 13.93
C LEU A 141 -1.55 -12.50 14.06
N ARG A 142 -0.61 -11.58 13.83
CA ARG A 142 0.84 -11.84 13.96
C ARG A 142 1.19 -12.28 15.37
N GLN A 143 0.74 -11.53 16.39
CA GLN A 143 1.02 -11.83 17.79
C GLN A 143 0.34 -13.13 18.24
N SER A 144 -0.89 -13.40 17.79
CA SER A 144 -1.62 -14.60 18.14
C SER A 144 -0.97 -15.85 17.56
N PHE A 145 -0.50 -15.81 16.30
CA PHE A 145 0.27 -16.91 15.73
C PHE A 145 1.61 -17.12 16.42
N ALA A 146 2.34 -16.02 16.72
CA ALA A 146 3.64 -16.14 17.39
C ALA A 146 3.51 -16.81 18.76
N ALA A 147 2.50 -16.44 19.56
CA ALA A 147 2.24 -17.06 20.84
C ALA A 147 1.86 -18.54 20.69
N ALA A 148 0.93 -18.86 19.79
CA ALA A 148 0.47 -20.23 19.59
C ALA A 148 1.59 -21.17 19.05
N GLU A 149 2.43 -20.69 18.13
CA GLU A 149 3.56 -21.47 17.60
C GLU A 149 4.63 -21.70 18.65
N ALA A 150 4.96 -20.70 19.48
CA ALA A 150 5.89 -20.85 20.59
C ALA A 150 5.43 -21.95 21.56
N GLU A 151 4.13 -21.99 21.90
CA GLU A 151 3.56 -22.97 22.82
C GLU A 151 3.44 -24.38 22.20
N VAL A 152 3.00 -24.49 20.95
CA VAL A 152 2.60 -25.77 20.33
C VAL A 152 3.71 -26.40 19.49
N GLU A 153 4.55 -25.56 18.85
CA GLU A 153 5.56 -26.02 17.88
C GLU A 153 6.99 -25.86 18.44
N GLY A 154 7.17 -25.12 19.53
CA GLY A 154 8.48 -24.84 20.11
C GLY A 154 9.32 -23.83 19.31
N GLY A 155 8.73 -23.09 18.39
CA GLY A 155 9.38 -22.07 17.57
C GLY A 155 8.36 -21.23 16.81
N VAL A 156 8.80 -20.13 16.19
CA VAL A 156 7.93 -19.20 15.48
C VAL A 156 8.30 -19.15 14.00
N SER A 157 7.30 -19.11 13.13
CA SER A 157 7.46 -18.93 11.69
C SER A 157 6.80 -17.63 11.21
N PRO A 158 7.30 -17.00 10.12
CA PRO A 158 6.69 -15.78 9.61
C PRO A 158 5.31 -16.09 8.99
N ARG A 159 4.24 -15.57 9.61
CA ARG A 159 2.84 -15.76 9.18
C ARG A 159 2.25 -14.54 8.51
N VAL A 160 2.58 -13.37 9.02
CA VAL A 160 2.18 -12.07 8.49
C VAL A 160 3.43 -11.36 8.01
N ALA A 161 3.37 -10.77 6.81
CA ALA A 161 4.50 -10.05 6.24
C ALA A 161 4.91 -8.85 7.13
N PRO A 162 6.20 -8.49 7.18
CA PRO A 162 6.61 -7.19 7.65
C PRO A 162 6.15 -6.14 6.63
N PHE A 163 5.60 -5.04 7.11
CA PHE A 163 5.17 -3.94 6.26
C PHE A 163 6.08 -2.74 6.44
N ALA A 164 6.17 -1.90 5.39
CA ALA A 164 6.99 -0.70 5.42
C ALA A 164 6.42 0.35 6.39
N ASP A 165 7.30 1.08 7.04
CA ASP A 165 6.95 2.23 7.88
C ASP A 165 6.65 3.47 7.01
N LEU A 166 5.78 4.34 7.50
CA LEU A 166 5.37 5.57 6.82
C LEU A 166 6.56 6.49 6.48
N ARG A 167 7.52 6.61 7.40
CA ARG A 167 8.71 7.47 7.22
C ARG A 167 9.63 6.93 6.14
N ASP A 168 9.80 5.61 6.10
CA ASP A 168 10.64 4.95 5.10
C ASP A 168 10.07 5.17 3.70
N LEU A 169 8.74 5.08 3.54
CA LEU A 169 8.06 5.33 2.27
C LEU A 169 8.21 6.79 1.80
N GLY A 170 8.11 7.76 2.70
CA GLY A 170 8.39 9.15 2.38
C GLY A 170 9.82 9.37 1.89
N GLY A 171 10.79 8.75 2.56
CA GLY A 171 12.19 8.76 2.14
C GLY A 171 12.43 8.06 0.79
N LEU A 172 11.69 6.99 0.49
CA LEU A 172 11.74 6.30 -0.81
C LEU A 172 11.25 7.19 -1.94
N LEU A 173 10.14 7.90 -1.77
CA LEU A 173 9.62 8.84 -2.77
C LEU A 173 10.62 9.95 -3.08
N GLN A 174 11.25 10.52 -2.05
CA GLN A 174 12.30 11.54 -2.22
C GLN A 174 13.50 10.99 -3.00
N ARG A 175 14.00 9.81 -2.64
CA ARG A 175 15.13 9.16 -3.33
C ARG A 175 14.79 8.78 -4.76
N ALA A 176 13.54 8.41 -5.05
CA ALA A 176 13.06 8.15 -6.41
C ALA A 176 12.94 9.43 -7.26
N GLY A 177 13.10 10.62 -6.67
CA GLY A 177 13.09 11.91 -7.37
C GLY A 177 11.69 12.48 -7.58
N PHE A 178 10.70 12.10 -6.76
CA PHE A 178 9.41 12.77 -6.76
C PHE A 178 9.50 14.16 -6.09
N ALA A 179 8.83 15.13 -6.66
CA ALA A 179 8.59 16.43 -6.06
C ALA A 179 7.33 16.37 -5.19
N LEU A 180 7.29 17.21 -4.14
CA LEU A 180 6.15 17.35 -3.24
C LEU A 180 5.63 15.99 -2.72
N PRO A 181 6.51 15.09 -2.25
CA PRO A 181 6.07 13.77 -1.78
C PRO A 181 5.25 13.93 -0.50
N VAL A 182 4.10 13.26 -0.47
CA VAL A 182 3.23 13.19 0.71
C VAL A 182 2.98 11.73 1.04
N THR A 183 3.07 11.39 2.32
CA THR A 183 2.66 10.10 2.85
C THR A 183 1.76 10.30 4.05
N ASP A 184 0.68 9.57 4.12
CA ASP A 184 -0.20 9.51 5.28
C ASP A 184 -0.68 8.08 5.54
N VAL A 185 -1.34 7.85 6.67
CA VAL A 185 -1.89 6.54 7.04
C VAL A 185 -3.34 6.69 7.47
N ASP A 186 -4.20 5.86 6.90
CA ASP A 186 -5.58 5.67 7.35
C ASP A 186 -5.69 4.29 8.04
N ARG A 187 -6.02 4.32 9.33
CA ARG A 187 -6.21 3.11 10.13
C ARG A 187 -7.65 2.69 10.13
N THR A 188 -7.91 1.51 9.61
CA THR A 188 -9.23 0.87 9.61
C THR A 188 -9.20 -0.36 10.52
N VAL A 189 -10.15 -0.44 11.46
CA VAL A 189 -10.35 -1.62 12.31
C VAL A 189 -11.60 -2.35 11.86
N VAL A 190 -11.42 -3.57 11.38
CA VAL A 190 -12.51 -4.46 10.96
C VAL A 190 -12.79 -5.46 12.07
N ARG A 191 -14.07 -5.72 12.35
CA ARG A 191 -14.48 -6.62 13.41
C ARG A 191 -15.02 -7.92 12.82
N TYR A 192 -14.51 -9.04 13.31
CA TYR A 192 -14.88 -10.39 12.88
C TYR A 192 -15.45 -11.20 14.03
N ASP A 193 -16.31 -12.14 13.71
CA ASP A 193 -16.88 -13.06 14.73
C ASP A 193 -15.81 -13.97 15.34
N ASN A 194 -14.76 -14.30 14.59
CA ASN A 194 -13.61 -15.10 15.04
C ASN A 194 -12.43 -14.99 14.06
N ALA A 195 -11.27 -15.51 14.49
CA ALA A 195 -10.05 -15.49 13.66
C ALA A 195 -10.16 -16.28 12.34
N PHE A 196 -11.03 -17.29 12.27
CA PHE A 196 -11.21 -18.08 11.04
C PHE A 196 -11.97 -17.30 9.97
N ALA A 197 -12.96 -16.47 10.38
CA ALA A 197 -13.66 -15.57 9.48
C ALA A 197 -12.69 -14.56 8.84
N LEU A 198 -11.82 -13.92 9.64
CA LEU A 198 -10.74 -13.06 9.13
C LEU A 198 -9.83 -13.83 8.13
N MET A 199 -9.38 -15.04 8.49
CA MET A 199 -8.52 -15.83 7.60
C MET A 199 -9.22 -16.22 6.29
N GLN A 200 -10.52 -16.41 6.32
CA GLN A 200 -11.32 -16.67 5.11
C GLN A 200 -11.35 -15.46 4.19
N ASP A 201 -11.55 -14.27 4.73
CA ASP A 201 -11.53 -13.03 3.94
C ASP A 201 -10.15 -12.76 3.35
N LEU A 202 -9.07 -12.89 4.15
CA LEU A 202 -7.70 -12.79 3.62
C LEU A 202 -7.43 -13.79 2.48
N ARG A 203 -8.03 -14.97 2.52
CA ARG A 203 -7.94 -15.95 1.42
C ARG A 203 -8.72 -15.49 0.19
N ARG A 204 -9.92 -14.93 0.38
CA ARG A 204 -10.76 -14.37 -0.69
C ARG A 204 -10.19 -13.09 -1.30
N MET A 205 -9.40 -12.33 -0.53
CA MET A 205 -8.61 -11.21 -1.04
C MET A 205 -7.38 -11.66 -1.84
N GLY A 206 -7.02 -12.95 -1.81
CA GLY A 206 -5.76 -13.45 -2.38
C GLY A 206 -4.51 -13.01 -1.59
N ALA A 207 -4.69 -12.47 -0.38
CA ALA A 207 -3.65 -11.82 0.44
C ALA A 207 -3.10 -12.72 1.55
N THR A 208 -3.12 -14.05 1.37
CA THR A 208 -2.52 -14.98 2.33
C THR A 208 -0.99 -14.99 2.22
N ASN A 209 -0.31 -15.55 3.22
CA ASN A 209 1.14 -15.52 3.38
C ASN A 209 1.93 -15.97 2.13
N VAL A 210 2.55 -15.03 1.44
CA VAL A 210 3.40 -15.24 0.24
C VAL A 210 4.89 -15.02 0.51
N LEU A 211 5.30 -15.02 1.77
CA LEU A 211 6.72 -14.90 2.10
C LEU A 211 7.52 -16.09 1.58
N ASN A 212 8.72 -15.85 1.08
CA ASN A 212 9.63 -16.92 0.66
C ASN A 212 10.03 -17.83 1.84
N GLU A 213 10.19 -17.22 3.02
CA GLU A 213 10.54 -17.92 4.27
C GLU A 213 9.33 -18.53 4.99
N ARG A 214 8.14 -18.48 4.39
CA ARG A 214 6.96 -19.09 4.99
C ARG A 214 7.19 -20.59 5.27
N ARG A 215 6.60 -21.11 6.33
CA ARG A 215 6.53 -22.54 6.58
C ARG A 215 5.86 -23.24 5.40
N ARG A 216 6.53 -24.23 4.83
CA ARG A 216 6.03 -25.00 3.66
C ARG A 216 5.35 -26.31 4.06
N THR A 217 5.57 -26.77 5.30
CA THR A 217 4.88 -27.94 5.86
C THR A 217 3.50 -27.56 6.41
N PRO A 218 2.51 -28.46 6.37
CA PRO A 218 1.21 -28.21 6.97
C PRO A 218 1.33 -27.85 8.46
N SER A 219 0.59 -26.84 8.90
CA SER A 219 0.52 -26.48 10.32
C SER A 219 -0.41 -27.45 11.06
N ARG A 220 -0.10 -27.74 12.31
CA ARG A 220 -0.94 -28.60 13.16
C ARG A 220 -2.28 -27.92 13.43
N ARG A 221 -3.35 -28.71 13.53
CA ARG A 221 -4.68 -28.20 13.91
C ARG A 221 -4.62 -27.49 15.28
N ALA A 222 -3.84 -28.04 16.21
CA ALA A 222 -3.65 -27.46 17.56
C ALA A 222 -3.11 -26.02 17.49
N THR A 223 -2.17 -25.73 16.60
CA THR A 223 -1.63 -24.36 16.40
C THR A 223 -2.73 -23.37 15.99
N PHE A 224 -3.62 -23.74 15.08
CA PHE A 224 -4.72 -22.88 14.67
C PHE A 224 -5.76 -22.69 15.79
N VAL A 225 -6.08 -23.75 16.53
CA VAL A 225 -7.02 -23.67 17.66
C VAL A 225 -6.43 -22.76 18.74
N ARG A 226 -5.16 -22.96 19.11
CA ARG A 226 -4.50 -22.12 20.12
C ARG A 226 -4.38 -20.67 19.66
N MET A 227 -4.04 -20.42 18.39
CA MET A 227 -4.02 -19.08 17.80
C MET A 227 -5.37 -18.40 17.94
N ALA A 228 -6.47 -19.07 17.61
CA ALA A 228 -7.81 -18.48 17.72
C ALA A 228 -8.20 -18.17 19.19
N GLN A 229 -7.78 -19.02 20.15
CA GLN A 229 -7.95 -18.76 21.57
C GLN A 229 -7.17 -17.51 22.01
N VAL A 230 -5.87 -17.45 21.70
CA VAL A 230 -5.01 -16.29 22.02
C VAL A 230 -5.56 -15.01 21.40
N TYR A 231 -6.08 -15.11 20.17
CA TYR A 231 -6.69 -13.96 19.50
C TYR A 231 -7.91 -13.45 20.26
N ALA A 232 -8.82 -14.35 20.64
CA ALA A 232 -10.01 -14.00 21.42
C ALA A 232 -9.65 -13.48 22.83
N GLU A 233 -8.70 -14.11 23.50
CA GLU A 233 -8.23 -13.69 24.83
C GLU A 233 -7.67 -12.26 24.86
N ARG A 234 -6.92 -11.86 23.81
CA ARG A 234 -6.16 -10.60 23.81
C ARG A 234 -6.82 -9.46 23.04
N PHE A 235 -7.63 -9.79 22.02
CA PHE A 235 -8.08 -8.81 21.03
C PHE A 235 -9.59 -8.84 20.77
N ALA A 236 -10.37 -9.57 21.59
CA ALA A 236 -11.81 -9.50 21.49
C ALA A 236 -12.35 -8.25 22.20
N ASP A 237 -13.41 -7.71 21.63
CA ASP A 237 -14.24 -6.69 22.27
C ASP A 237 -15.21 -7.33 23.28
N PRO A 238 -15.88 -6.54 24.14
CA PRO A 238 -16.80 -7.07 25.17
C PRO A 238 -17.95 -7.93 24.62
N ASP A 239 -18.31 -7.76 23.34
CA ASP A 239 -19.33 -8.56 22.63
C ASP A 239 -18.77 -9.87 22.02
N GLY A 240 -17.50 -10.18 22.25
CA GLY A 240 -16.81 -11.39 21.78
C GLY A 240 -16.26 -11.31 20.36
N ARG A 241 -16.51 -10.24 19.59
CA ARG A 241 -15.95 -10.05 18.27
C ARG A 241 -14.49 -9.64 18.36
N ILE A 242 -13.65 -10.19 17.49
CA ILE A 242 -12.23 -9.84 17.41
C ILE A 242 -11.99 -8.65 16.48
N ARG A 243 -10.97 -7.88 16.78
CA ARG A 243 -10.51 -6.76 15.95
C ARG A 243 -9.37 -7.19 15.02
N ALA A 244 -9.37 -6.70 13.80
CA ALA A 244 -8.27 -6.81 12.86
C ALA A 244 -7.92 -5.41 12.33
N THR A 245 -6.70 -4.97 12.58
CA THR A 245 -6.21 -3.66 12.17
C THR A 245 -5.68 -3.73 10.74
N PHE A 246 -6.06 -2.75 9.92
CA PHE A 246 -5.53 -2.50 8.60
C PHE A 246 -5.04 -1.05 8.51
N ASP A 247 -3.75 -0.85 8.37
CA ASP A 247 -3.15 0.45 8.07
C ASP A 247 -2.99 0.59 6.57
N ILE A 248 -3.73 1.51 5.96
CA ILE A 248 -3.60 1.87 4.56
C ILE A 248 -2.65 3.05 4.48
N VAL A 249 -1.46 2.84 3.94
CA VAL A 249 -0.49 3.89 3.71
C VAL A 249 -0.70 4.47 2.33
N TRP A 250 -1.01 5.75 2.31
CA TRP A 250 -1.13 6.55 1.10
C TRP A 250 0.20 7.17 0.74
N MET A 251 0.48 7.20 -0.54
CA MET A 251 1.67 7.82 -1.12
C MET A 251 1.26 8.65 -2.32
N SER A 252 1.73 9.89 -2.36
CA SER A 252 1.61 10.71 -3.56
C SER A 252 2.90 11.48 -3.82
N GLY A 253 3.12 11.81 -5.09
CA GLY A 253 4.27 12.61 -5.49
C GLY A 253 4.15 13.01 -6.96
N TRP A 254 4.79 14.07 -7.32
CA TRP A 254 4.75 14.64 -8.65
C TRP A 254 6.06 14.41 -9.38
N ALA A 255 6.02 14.25 -10.69
CA ALA A 255 7.21 14.39 -11.49
C ALA A 255 7.67 15.85 -11.47
N PRO A 256 8.95 16.18 -11.20
CA PRO A 256 9.41 17.54 -11.12
C PRO A 256 9.11 18.35 -12.39
N HIS A 257 8.69 19.60 -12.19
CA HIS A 257 8.46 20.59 -13.24
C HIS A 257 8.75 21.99 -12.71
N ASP A 258 9.15 22.90 -13.58
CA ASP A 258 9.53 24.28 -13.17
C ASP A 258 8.37 25.12 -12.65
N SER A 259 7.13 24.79 -13.01
CA SER A 259 5.92 25.46 -12.52
C SER A 259 5.57 25.11 -11.06
N GLN A 260 6.19 24.08 -10.49
CA GLN A 260 5.89 23.64 -9.12
C GLN A 260 6.46 24.63 -8.10
N GLN A 261 5.74 24.77 -6.97
CA GLN A 261 6.21 25.59 -5.87
C GLN A 261 7.56 25.08 -5.35
N LYS A 262 8.53 25.99 -5.29
CA LYS A 262 9.84 25.71 -4.69
C LYS A 262 9.85 26.22 -3.26
N PRO A 263 10.46 25.51 -2.30
CA PRO A 263 10.63 26.02 -0.94
C PRO A 263 11.35 27.38 -0.97
N LEU A 264 10.84 28.33 -0.22
CA LEU A 264 11.51 29.61 -0.05
C LEU A 264 12.86 29.38 0.68
N LYS A 265 13.88 30.14 0.28
CA LYS A 265 15.19 30.06 0.96
C LYS A 265 15.01 30.44 2.45
N PRO A 266 15.69 29.78 3.38
CA PRO A 266 15.71 30.20 4.78
C PRO A 266 16.05 31.68 4.90
N GLY A 267 15.29 32.44 5.69
CA GLY A 267 15.49 33.90 5.85
C GLY A 267 14.87 34.78 4.76
N SER A 268 14.16 34.23 3.77
CA SER A 268 13.49 35.01 2.71
C SER A 268 12.11 35.54 3.09
N ALA A 269 11.64 35.29 4.31
CA ALA A 269 10.37 35.83 4.80
C ALA A 269 10.40 37.37 4.82
N LYS A 270 9.49 37.97 4.04
CA LYS A 270 9.36 39.47 3.93
C LYS A 270 8.39 40.07 4.93
N MET A 271 7.67 39.26 5.69
CA MET A 271 6.65 39.67 6.64
C MET A 271 6.77 38.87 7.93
N SER A 272 6.70 39.55 9.09
CA SER A 272 6.65 38.86 10.36
C SER A 272 5.26 38.22 10.57
N LEU A 273 5.22 37.09 11.28
CA LEU A 273 3.95 36.43 11.62
C LEU A 273 3.05 37.37 12.45
N ALA A 274 3.64 38.20 13.33
CA ALA A 274 2.94 39.18 14.14
C ALA A 274 2.22 40.26 13.30
N ASP A 275 2.87 40.73 12.21
CA ASP A 275 2.28 41.72 11.31
C ASP A 275 1.18 41.09 10.41
N ALA A 276 1.35 39.82 10.03
CA ALA A 276 0.35 39.08 9.26
C ALA A 276 -0.94 38.88 10.09
N VAL A 277 -0.80 38.48 11.37
CA VAL A 277 -1.94 38.29 12.28
C VAL A 277 -2.65 39.58 12.58
N LYS A 278 -1.93 40.70 12.79
CA LYS A 278 -2.54 42.03 12.99
C LYS A 278 -3.37 42.46 11.78
N LYS A 279 -2.85 42.29 10.55
CA LYS A 279 -3.60 42.59 9.32
C LYS A 279 -4.82 41.71 9.09
N ALA A 280 -4.79 40.45 9.52
CA ALA A 280 -5.95 39.55 9.41
C ALA A 280 -7.05 39.84 10.43
N GLY A 281 -6.73 40.53 11.54
CA GLY A 281 -7.67 40.90 12.60
C GLY A 281 -8.33 42.26 12.44
N GLU A 282 -7.98 43.08 11.42
CA GLU A 282 -8.67 44.34 11.15
C GLU A 282 -9.95 44.08 10.33
N PRO A 283 -11.15 44.40 10.86
CA PRO A 283 -12.40 44.28 10.13
C PRO A 283 -12.42 45.21 8.94
N LYS A 284 -12.81 44.69 7.77
CA LYS A 284 -13.09 45.49 6.56
C LYS A 284 -14.37 46.29 6.70
#